data_f43f00c28a0988421e09881644624c5e
#
_entry.id   f43f00c28a0988421e09881644624c5e
#
_cell.length_a   1.000
_cell.length_b   1.000
_cell.length_c   1.000
_cell.angle_alpha   90.00
_cell.angle_beta   90.00
_cell.angle_gamma   90.00
#
_symmetry.space_group_name_H-M   'P 1'
#
loop_
_entity.id
_entity.type
_entity.pdbx_description
1 polymer ?
#
loop_
_entity_poly.entity_id
_entity_poly.type
_entity_poly.pdbx_seq_one_letter_code
_entity_poly.pdbx_strand_id
1 'polypeptide(L)'
;QNVLLKAIEEPSRHNRYIFTCSNTSAILETIMSRLVTIPVSEMTQDECVACLEYNGYDSDKAKQSAELYGTNPGKILGILSDEKRIKLYDTAEKLIDALERRDEYSAAAVLSGCTAREELSAVTAILYERVTQTLRELETGENSSQAAPLRTLTKARLYRLYEVLSELALLDGTNINVKLMQAYMPAKLFGVLE
;
A
#
# COMPACT_ATOMS: atom_id res chain seq x y z
N GLN A 1 0.62 23.42 13.26
CA GLN A 1 0.44 24.22 12.03
C GLN A 1 0.40 25.72 12.32
N ASN A 2 -0.30 26.18 13.38
CA ASN A 2 -0.44 27.61 13.70
C ASN A 2 0.89 28.36 13.92
N VAL A 3 1.93 27.68 14.41
CA VAL A 3 3.27 28.27 14.60
C VAL A 3 3.92 28.67 13.28
N LEU A 4 3.56 28.00 12.19
CA LEU A 4 4.10 28.29 10.86
C LEU A 4 3.46 29.48 10.18
N LEU A 5 2.25 29.90 10.59
CA LEU A 5 1.51 30.99 9.94
C LEU A 5 2.34 32.28 9.90
N LYS A 6 2.95 32.66 11.02
CA LYS A 6 3.76 33.87 11.09
C LYS A 6 4.99 33.83 10.16
N ALA A 7 5.62 32.66 10.05
CA ALA A 7 6.78 32.49 9.16
C ALA A 7 6.38 32.49 7.67
N ILE A 8 5.14 32.05 7.36
CA ILE A 8 4.61 32.07 6.00
C ILE A 8 4.11 33.47 5.60
N GLU A 9 3.51 34.20 6.54
CA GLU A 9 3.00 35.56 6.31
C GLU A 9 4.11 36.59 6.11
N GLU A 10 5.17 36.46 6.91
CA GLU A 10 6.31 37.39 6.89
C GLU A 10 7.63 36.65 6.65
N PRO A 11 7.81 36.04 5.48
CA PRO A 11 9.05 35.32 5.19
C PRO A 11 10.22 36.31 5.10
N SER A 12 11.35 35.96 5.68
CA SER A 12 12.56 36.75 5.47
C SER A 12 12.96 36.72 3.98
N ARG A 13 13.64 37.79 3.51
CA ARG A 13 13.99 37.94 2.07
C ARG A 13 14.80 36.76 1.50
N HIS A 14 15.44 35.98 2.36
CA HIS A 14 16.33 34.88 1.97
C HIS A 14 15.69 33.50 2.16
N ASN A 15 14.48 33.42 2.72
CA ASN A 15 13.83 32.13 2.98
C ASN A 15 12.80 31.80 1.90
N ARG A 16 12.77 30.54 1.52
CA ARG A 16 11.75 29.91 0.70
C ARG A 16 11.24 28.71 1.46
N TYR A 17 9.93 28.54 1.54
CA TYR A 17 9.31 27.40 2.20
C TYR A 17 8.68 26.49 1.18
N ILE A 18 9.00 25.20 1.24
CA ILE A 18 8.39 24.15 0.45
C ILE A 18 7.79 23.15 1.44
N PHE A 19 6.49 22.92 1.32
CA PHE A 19 5.77 21.96 2.14
C PHE A 19 5.32 20.80 1.25
N THR A 20 5.47 19.58 1.73
CA THR A 20 4.93 18.39 1.08
C THR A 20 3.83 17.79 1.95
N CYS A 21 2.74 17.38 1.32
CA CYS A 21 1.66 16.68 2.00
C CYS A 21 1.03 15.65 1.05
N SER A 22 0.52 14.59 1.61
CA SER A 22 -0.24 13.57 0.88
C SER A 22 -1.74 13.87 0.83
N ASN A 23 -2.22 14.75 1.72
CA ASN A 23 -3.64 15.11 1.81
C ASN A 23 -3.78 16.60 2.15
N THR A 24 -4.28 17.37 1.19
CA THR A 24 -4.52 18.80 1.35
C THR A 24 -5.65 19.11 2.33
N SER A 25 -6.64 18.22 2.49
CA SER A 25 -7.74 18.41 3.44
C SER A 25 -7.29 18.38 4.91
N ALA A 26 -6.11 17.85 5.20
CA ALA A 26 -5.52 17.85 6.54
C ALA A 26 -4.76 19.15 6.88
N ILE A 27 -4.64 20.07 5.91
CA ILE A 27 -3.95 21.34 6.08
C ILE A 27 -4.97 22.44 6.35
N LEU A 28 -4.67 23.29 7.32
CA LEU A 28 -5.54 24.42 7.65
C LEU A 28 -5.74 25.34 6.43
N GLU A 29 -6.96 25.75 6.20
CA GLU A 29 -7.35 26.64 5.08
C GLU A 29 -6.56 27.96 5.13
N THR A 30 -6.26 28.46 6.33
CA THR A 30 -5.42 29.65 6.54
C THR A 30 -4.00 29.50 6.05
N ILE A 31 -3.44 28.28 6.03
CA ILE A 31 -2.13 27.97 5.44
C ILE A 31 -2.29 27.82 3.91
N MET A 32 -3.30 27.08 3.47
CA MET A 32 -3.54 26.85 2.04
C MET A 32 -3.74 28.15 1.25
N SER A 33 -4.43 29.13 1.83
CA SER A 33 -4.66 30.43 1.19
C SER A 33 -3.39 31.28 0.95
N ARG A 34 -2.27 30.91 1.59
CA ARG A 34 -0.97 31.61 1.51
C ARG A 34 0.08 30.83 0.71
N LEU A 35 -0.28 29.67 0.21
CA LEU A 35 0.63 28.78 -0.53
C LEU A 35 0.18 28.65 -1.99
N VAL A 36 1.15 28.45 -2.86
CA VAL A 36 0.89 27.98 -4.22
C VAL A 36 0.90 26.46 -4.20
N THR A 37 -0.24 25.86 -4.50
CA THR A 37 -0.37 24.39 -4.56
C THR A 37 0.09 23.89 -5.91
N ILE A 38 1.05 22.97 -5.91
CA ILE A 38 1.51 22.27 -7.10
C ILE A 38 1.14 20.80 -6.93
N PRO A 39 0.12 20.30 -7.66
CA PRO A 39 -0.22 18.88 -7.60
C PRO A 39 0.89 18.06 -8.25
N VAL A 40 1.32 17.00 -7.56
CA VAL A 40 2.23 15.98 -8.10
C VAL A 40 1.39 14.78 -8.47
N SER A 41 1.30 14.50 -9.77
CA SER A 41 0.56 13.34 -10.29
C SER A 41 1.27 12.04 -9.95
N GLU A 42 0.51 10.95 -9.89
CA GLU A 42 1.08 9.61 -9.85
C GLU A 42 1.86 9.36 -11.14
N MET A 43 2.99 8.65 -11.04
CA MET A 43 3.78 8.29 -12.21
C MET A 43 3.07 7.18 -13.00
N THR A 44 3.20 7.23 -14.31
CA THR A 44 2.82 6.10 -15.17
C THR A 44 3.79 4.93 -14.98
N GLN A 45 3.42 3.75 -15.43
CA GLN A 45 4.28 2.57 -15.35
C GLN A 45 5.60 2.80 -16.10
N ASP A 46 5.54 3.38 -17.30
CA ASP A 46 6.73 3.65 -18.13
C ASP A 46 7.67 4.66 -17.46
N GLU A 47 7.13 5.72 -16.84
CA GLU A 47 7.93 6.70 -16.10
C GLU A 47 8.58 6.06 -14.86
N CYS A 48 7.86 5.19 -14.16
CA CYS A 48 8.40 4.45 -13.02
C CYS A 48 9.54 3.51 -13.45
N VAL A 49 9.36 2.76 -14.55
CA VAL A 49 10.40 1.89 -15.11
C VAL A 49 11.62 2.70 -15.49
N ALA A 50 11.46 3.82 -16.21
CA ALA A 50 12.56 4.70 -16.59
C ALA A 50 13.31 5.24 -15.35
N CYS A 51 12.60 5.57 -14.30
CA CYS A 51 13.19 6.00 -13.02
C CYS A 51 13.99 4.90 -12.36
N LEU A 52 13.53 3.65 -12.37
CA LEU A 52 14.26 2.50 -11.83
C LEU A 52 15.50 2.18 -12.66
N GLU A 53 15.41 2.24 -13.98
CA GLU A 53 16.56 2.09 -14.89
C GLU A 53 17.63 3.16 -14.61
N TYR A 54 17.22 4.42 -14.43
CA TYR A 54 18.14 5.51 -14.05
C TYR A 54 18.86 5.23 -12.71
N ASN A 55 18.22 4.49 -11.80
CA ASN A 55 18.80 4.05 -10.53
C ASN A 55 19.60 2.75 -10.63
N GLY A 56 19.89 2.26 -11.84
CA GLY A 56 20.80 1.15 -12.10
C GLY A 56 20.16 -0.23 -12.13
N TYR A 57 18.83 -0.33 -12.18
CA TYR A 57 18.14 -1.60 -12.38
C TYR A 57 18.04 -1.91 -13.87
N ASP A 58 18.16 -3.18 -14.25
CA ASP A 58 17.91 -3.60 -15.63
C ASP A 58 16.43 -3.50 -16.01
N SER A 59 16.13 -3.40 -17.31
CA SER A 59 14.79 -3.13 -17.82
C SER A 59 13.77 -4.19 -17.40
N ASP A 60 14.16 -5.47 -17.40
CA ASP A 60 13.24 -6.56 -17.07
C ASP A 60 12.90 -6.53 -15.59
N LYS A 61 13.90 -6.34 -14.73
CA LYS A 61 13.71 -6.20 -13.29
C LYS A 61 12.91 -4.94 -12.92
N ALA A 62 13.16 -3.84 -13.62
CA ALA A 62 12.41 -2.58 -13.42
C ALA A 62 10.93 -2.76 -13.78
N LYS A 63 10.61 -3.39 -14.91
CA LYS A 63 9.24 -3.70 -15.34
C LYS A 63 8.54 -4.63 -14.36
N GLN A 64 9.17 -5.76 -14.01
CA GLN A 64 8.63 -6.71 -13.05
C GLN A 64 8.37 -6.04 -11.68
N SER A 65 9.29 -5.18 -11.22
CA SER A 65 9.12 -4.47 -9.95
C SER A 65 7.98 -3.46 -9.99
N ALA A 66 7.82 -2.74 -11.11
CA ALA A 66 6.71 -1.80 -11.28
C ALA A 66 5.34 -2.51 -11.33
N GLU A 67 5.29 -3.70 -11.95
CA GLU A 67 4.08 -4.54 -11.97
C GLU A 67 3.74 -5.07 -10.58
N LEU A 68 4.74 -5.59 -9.84
CA LEU A 68 4.54 -6.19 -8.53
C LEU A 68 4.30 -5.18 -7.42
N TYR A 69 4.99 -4.05 -7.42
CA TYR A 69 5.01 -3.12 -6.27
C TYR A 69 4.30 -1.79 -6.54
N GLY A 70 3.76 -1.61 -7.75
CA GLY A 70 3.08 -0.38 -8.18
C GLY A 70 4.02 0.66 -8.77
N THR A 71 3.53 1.86 -9.04
CA THR A 71 4.21 2.90 -9.82
C THR A 71 4.95 3.95 -8.97
N ASN A 72 5.26 3.64 -7.71
CA ASN A 72 6.04 4.53 -6.85
C ASN A 72 7.50 4.06 -6.76
N PRO A 73 8.45 4.68 -7.50
CA PRO A 73 9.83 4.23 -7.54
C PRO A 73 10.54 4.33 -6.17
N GLY A 74 10.20 5.32 -5.34
CA GLY A 74 10.78 5.44 -4.00
C GLY A 74 10.39 4.27 -3.10
N LYS A 75 9.13 3.82 -3.17
CA LYS A 75 8.64 2.63 -2.48
C LYS A 75 9.35 1.37 -3.00
N ILE A 76 9.45 1.21 -4.31
CA ILE A 76 10.10 0.06 -4.95
C ILE A 76 11.57 -0.03 -4.53
N LEU A 77 12.31 1.06 -4.62
CA LEU A 77 13.71 1.13 -4.19
C LEU A 77 13.88 0.74 -2.71
N GLY A 78 12.95 1.21 -1.85
CA GLY A 78 12.92 0.84 -0.44
C GLY A 78 12.63 -0.64 -0.20
N ILE A 79 11.81 -1.29 -1.05
CA ILE A 79 11.56 -2.73 -0.99
C ILE A 79 12.77 -3.50 -1.47
N LEU A 80 13.29 -3.17 -2.64
CA LEU A 80 14.41 -3.87 -3.27
C LEU A 80 15.73 -3.77 -2.49
N SER A 81 15.87 -2.77 -1.63
CA SER A 81 17.04 -2.61 -0.75
C SER A 81 17.01 -3.45 0.52
N ASP A 82 15.88 -4.13 0.83
CA ASP A 82 15.67 -4.86 2.07
C ASP A 82 15.08 -6.25 1.80
N GLU A 83 15.89 -7.30 1.99
CA GLU A 83 15.47 -8.69 1.79
C GLU A 83 14.25 -9.08 2.66
N LYS A 84 14.10 -8.49 3.85
CA LYS A 84 12.93 -8.75 4.69
C LYS A 84 11.67 -8.20 4.05
N ARG A 85 11.74 -7.01 3.48
CA ARG A 85 10.60 -6.41 2.75
C ARG A 85 10.23 -7.22 1.52
N ILE A 86 11.20 -7.68 0.73
CA ILE A 86 10.94 -8.56 -0.41
C ILE A 86 10.18 -9.80 0.05
N LYS A 87 10.62 -10.47 1.11
CA LYS A 87 9.93 -11.65 1.66
C LYS A 87 8.50 -11.36 2.13
N LEU A 88 8.25 -10.20 2.72
CA LEU A 88 6.91 -9.80 3.15
C LEU A 88 5.97 -9.60 1.96
N TYR A 89 6.46 -8.98 0.88
CA TYR A 89 5.68 -8.84 -0.36
C TYR A 89 5.43 -10.20 -1.02
N ASP A 90 6.44 -11.07 -1.11
CA ASP A 90 6.27 -12.44 -1.62
C ASP A 90 5.23 -13.24 -0.81
N THR A 91 5.21 -13.04 0.51
CA THR A 91 4.23 -13.67 1.40
C THR A 91 2.83 -13.12 1.14
N ALA A 92 2.69 -11.81 0.96
CA ALA A 92 1.43 -11.18 0.62
C ALA A 92 0.89 -11.63 -0.75
N GLU A 93 1.74 -11.73 -1.77
CA GLU A 93 1.35 -12.22 -3.10
C GLU A 93 0.86 -13.69 -3.05
N LYS A 94 1.56 -14.55 -2.29
CA LYS A 94 1.10 -15.94 -2.07
C LYS A 94 -0.25 -16.00 -1.35
N LEU A 95 -0.50 -15.09 -0.41
CA LEU A 95 -1.78 -14.98 0.27
C LEU A 95 -2.88 -14.50 -0.68
N ILE A 96 -2.59 -13.53 -1.54
CA ILE A 96 -3.49 -13.05 -2.59
C ILE A 96 -3.86 -14.20 -3.54
N ASP A 97 -2.89 -14.95 -4.02
CA ASP A 97 -3.09 -16.14 -4.86
C ASP A 97 -4.02 -17.17 -4.19
N ALA A 98 -3.81 -17.42 -2.90
CA ALA A 98 -4.65 -18.34 -2.13
C ALA A 98 -6.09 -17.82 -2.00
N LEU A 99 -6.29 -16.51 -1.79
CA LEU A 99 -7.62 -15.88 -1.73
C LEU A 99 -8.34 -15.98 -3.08
N GLU A 100 -7.66 -15.74 -4.19
CA GLU A 100 -8.25 -15.86 -5.54
C GLU A 100 -8.66 -17.29 -5.88
N ARG A 101 -7.84 -18.28 -5.50
CA ARG A 101 -8.12 -19.70 -5.67
C ARG A 101 -9.10 -20.26 -4.64
N ARG A 102 -9.45 -19.50 -3.64
CA ARG A 102 -10.26 -19.91 -2.48
C ARG A 102 -9.64 -21.11 -1.74
N ASP A 103 -8.34 -21.10 -1.59
CA ASP A 103 -7.57 -22.13 -0.90
C ASP A 103 -7.18 -21.66 0.50
N GLU A 104 -8.09 -21.89 1.46
CA GLU A 104 -7.90 -21.52 2.87
C GLU A 104 -6.69 -22.24 3.49
N TYR A 105 -6.44 -23.49 3.08
CA TYR A 105 -5.31 -24.26 3.60
C TYR A 105 -3.97 -23.62 3.20
N SER A 106 -3.80 -23.26 1.93
CA SER A 106 -2.61 -22.55 1.47
C SER A 106 -2.44 -21.20 2.15
N ALA A 107 -3.52 -20.44 2.35
CA ALA A 107 -3.48 -19.18 3.09
C ALA A 107 -3.03 -19.37 4.55
N ALA A 108 -3.55 -20.38 5.25
CA ALA A 108 -3.15 -20.70 6.61
C ALA A 108 -1.67 -21.14 6.66
N ALA A 109 -1.21 -21.94 5.69
CA ALA A 109 0.18 -22.35 5.58
C ALA A 109 1.12 -21.15 5.36
N VAL A 110 0.76 -20.22 4.47
CA VAL A 110 1.51 -18.98 4.23
C VAL A 110 1.62 -18.14 5.50
N LEU A 111 0.50 -17.89 6.19
CA LEU A 111 0.48 -17.07 7.40
C LEU A 111 1.18 -17.75 8.59
N SER A 112 1.20 -19.08 8.65
CA SER A 112 1.96 -19.82 9.69
C SER A 112 3.47 -19.60 9.57
N GLY A 113 3.97 -19.21 8.41
CA GLY A 113 5.37 -18.83 8.18
C GLY A 113 5.77 -17.49 8.78
N CYS A 114 4.81 -16.62 9.08
CA CYS A 114 5.06 -15.33 9.75
C CYS A 114 5.26 -15.58 11.25
N THR A 115 6.49 -15.53 11.73
CA THR A 115 6.81 -15.87 13.14
C THR A 115 6.70 -14.68 14.09
N ALA A 116 6.78 -13.47 13.56
CA ALA A 116 6.67 -12.23 14.29
C ALA A 116 5.35 -11.53 14.01
N ARG A 117 4.87 -10.76 14.96
CA ARG A 117 3.65 -9.96 14.84
C ARG A 117 3.78 -8.89 13.78
N GLU A 118 4.93 -8.24 13.75
CA GLU A 118 5.28 -7.19 12.79
C GLU A 118 5.20 -7.72 11.35
N GLU A 119 5.50 -9.00 11.13
CA GLU A 119 5.37 -9.65 9.82
C GLU A 119 3.90 -9.81 9.43
N LEU A 120 3.04 -10.27 10.34
CA LEU A 120 1.59 -10.39 10.10
C LEU A 120 0.95 -9.02 9.83
N SER A 121 1.31 -8.01 10.63
CA SER A 121 0.89 -6.62 10.43
C SER A 121 1.32 -6.10 9.05
N ALA A 122 2.56 -6.30 8.66
CA ALA A 122 3.08 -5.85 7.38
C ALA A 122 2.37 -6.55 6.20
N VAL A 123 2.15 -7.86 6.28
CA VAL A 123 1.39 -8.61 5.27
C VAL A 123 -0.05 -8.12 5.18
N THR A 124 -0.70 -7.86 6.32
CA THR A 124 -2.05 -7.29 6.37
C THR A 124 -2.09 -5.91 5.70
N ALA A 125 -1.11 -5.06 5.97
CA ALA A 125 -1.03 -3.72 5.38
C ALA A 125 -0.81 -3.77 3.86
N ILE A 126 0.03 -4.68 3.35
CA ILE A 126 0.23 -4.90 1.92
C ILE A 126 -1.06 -5.37 1.27
N LEU A 127 -1.75 -6.36 1.86
CA LEU A 127 -3.02 -6.86 1.35
C LEU A 127 -4.10 -5.77 1.34
N TYR A 128 -4.17 -4.97 2.40
CA TYR A 128 -5.08 -3.81 2.49
C TYR A 128 -4.84 -2.80 1.38
N GLU A 129 -3.57 -2.48 1.11
CA GLU A 129 -3.18 -1.58 0.02
C GLU A 129 -3.62 -2.13 -1.34
N ARG A 130 -3.42 -3.44 -1.59
CA ARG A 130 -3.83 -4.11 -2.83
C ARG A 130 -5.35 -4.06 -3.04
N VAL A 131 -6.11 -4.40 -2.00
CA VAL A 131 -7.59 -4.33 -2.06
C VAL A 131 -8.07 -2.91 -2.33
N THR A 132 -7.48 -1.92 -1.65
CA THR A 132 -7.83 -0.51 -1.83
C THR A 132 -7.51 -0.02 -3.24
N GLN A 133 -6.36 -0.41 -3.79
CA GLN A 133 -5.95 -0.08 -5.15
C GLN A 133 -6.93 -0.70 -6.16
N THR A 134 -7.24 -1.98 -6.02
CA THR A 134 -8.18 -2.67 -6.92
C THR A 134 -9.58 -2.05 -6.88
N LEU A 135 -10.06 -1.68 -5.69
CA LEU A 135 -11.35 -0.97 -5.55
C LEU A 135 -11.34 0.39 -6.25
N ARG A 136 -10.26 1.18 -6.09
CA ARG A 136 -10.11 2.48 -6.76
C ARG A 136 -10.14 2.33 -8.27
N GLU A 137 -9.39 1.38 -8.83
CA GLU A 137 -9.36 1.10 -10.27
C GLU A 137 -10.73 0.70 -10.82
N LEU A 138 -11.50 -0.09 -10.06
CA LEU A 138 -12.87 -0.48 -10.42
C LEU A 138 -13.86 0.70 -10.35
N GLU A 139 -13.57 1.72 -9.57
CA GLU A 139 -14.42 2.92 -9.45
C GLU A 139 -14.10 3.98 -10.50
N THR A 140 -12.81 4.22 -10.74
CA THR A 140 -12.36 5.26 -11.69
C THR A 140 -12.39 4.80 -13.14
N GLY A 141 -12.41 3.48 -13.37
CA GLY A 141 -12.27 2.89 -14.71
C GLY A 141 -10.84 3.03 -15.28
N GLU A 142 -9.90 3.49 -14.46
CA GLU A 142 -8.49 3.58 -14.84
C GLU A 142 -7.84 2.21 -14.75
N ASN A 143 -7.49 1.65 -15.91
CA ASN A 143 -6.71 0.41 -15.98
C ASN A 143 -5.22 0.72 -15.78
N SER A 144 -4.77 0.85 -14.55
CA SER A 144 -3.36 1.16 -14.25
C SER A 144 -2.41 -0.04 -14.44
N SER A 145 -2.89 -1.28 -14.40
CA SER A 145 -2.13 -2.45 -14.88
C SER A 145 -3.06 -3.61 -15.26
N GLN A 146 -2.68 -4.39 -16.30
CA GLN A 146 -3.41 -5.59 -16.71
C GLN A 146 -3.33 -6.72 -15.66
N ALA A 147 -2.43 -6.62 -14.72
CA ALA A 147 -2.14 -7.59 -13.67
C ALA A 147 -2.59 -7.14 -12.28
N ALA A 148 -3.69 -6.36 -12.16
CA ALA A 148 -4.17 -6.01 -10.83
C ALA A 148 -4.63 -7.29 -10.10
N PRO A 149 -4.01 -7.61 -8.96
CA PRO A 149 -4.40 -8.76 -8.15
C PRO A 149 -5.84 -8.60 -7.65
N LEU A 150 -6.50 -9.72 -7.34
CA LEU A 150 -7.85 -9.76 -6.79
C LEU A 150 -8.99 -9.35 -7.76
N ARG A 151 -8.72 -9.15 -9.05
CA ARG A 151 -9.76 -8.86 -10.06
C ARG A 151 -10.73 -10.01 -10.31
N THR A 152 -10.37 -11.22 -9.91
CA THR A 152 -11.27 -12.39 -9.96
C THR A 152 -12.39 -12.29 -8.93
N LEU A 153 -12.24 -11.43 -7.91
CA LEU A 153 -13.23 -11.20 -6.88
C LEU A 153 -14.25 -10.14 -7.31
N THR A 154 -15.50 -10.35 -6.92
CA THR A 154 -16.55 -9.34 -7.15
C THR A 154 -16.32 -8.10 -6.30
N LYS A 155 -16.80 -6.94 -6.77
CA LYS A 155 -16.70 -5.66 -6.04
C LYS A 155 -17.26 -5.79 -4.60
N ALA A 156 -18.35 -6.53 -4.41
CA ALA A 156 -18.93 -6.76 -3.09
C ALA A 156 -17.99 -7.55 -2.15
N ARG A 157 -17.27 -8.56 -2.68
CA ARG A 157 -16.26 -9.30 -1.90
C ARG A 157 -15.04 -8.45 -1.56
N LEU A 158 -14.61 -7.61 -2.48
CA LEU A 158 -13.50 -6.67 -2.22
C LEU A 158 -13.85 -5.68 -1.10
N TYR A 159 -15.08 -5.16 -1.07
CA TYR A 159 -15.52 -4.30 0.04
C TYR A 159 -15.55 -5.04 1.38
N ARG A 160 -16.04 -6.28 1.42
CA ARG A 160 -16.01 -7.09 2.64
C ARG A 160 -14.58 -7.39 3.09
N LEU A 161 -13.67 -7.70 2.15
CA LEU A 161 -12.24 -7.86 2.45
C LEU A 161 -11.64 -6.57 3.02
N TYR A 162 -11.96 -5.43 2.44
CA TYR A 162 -11.53 -4.12 2.95
C TYR A 162 -11.97 -3.90 4.41
N GLU A 163 -13.22 -4.20 4.74
CA GLU A 163 -13.75 -4.10 6.11
C GLU A 163 -12.98 -5.01 7.08
N VAL A 164 -12.83 -6.29 6.72
CA VAL A 164 -12.08 -7.26 7.55
C VAL A 164 -10.63 -6.85 7.74
N LEU A 165 -9.95 -6.38 6.68
CA LEU A 165 -8.57 -5.91 6.78
C LEU A 165 -8.45 -4.66 7.64
N SER A 166 -9.44 -3.77 7.61
CA SER A 166 -9.52 -2.61 8.50
C SER A 166 -9.66 -3.04 9.97
N GLU A 167 -10.51 -4.05 10.25
CA GLU A 167 -10.64 -4.63 11.60
C GLU A 167 -9.31 -5.26 12.06
N LEU A 168 -8.65 -6.05 11.19
CA LEU A 168 -7.37 -6.68 11.50
C LEU A 168 -6.27 -5.66 11.78
N ALA A 169 -6.24 -4.54 11.06
CA ALA A 169 -5.30 -3.45 11.30
C ALA A 169 -5.50 -2.78 12.68
N LEU A 170 -6.74 -2.69 13.17
CA LEU A 170 -7.03 -2.16 14.51
C LEU A 170 -6.50 -3.09 15.63
N LEU A 171 -6.38 -4.39 15.35
CA LEU A 171 -5.83 -5.35 16.30
C LEU A 171 -4.32 -5.18 16.51
N ASP A 172 -3.64 -4.44 15.66
CA ASP A 172 -2.20 -4.23 15.69
C ASP A 172 -1.72 -3.55 17.00
N GLY A 173 -2.56 -2.72 17.61
CA GLY A 173 -2.32 -2.10 18.91
C GLY A 173 -2.60 -3.00 20.13
N THR A 174 -3.15 -4.21 19.94
CA THR A 174 -3.60 -5.08 21.03
C THR A 174 -2.55 -6.18 21.35
N ASN A 175 -2.57 -6.73 22.55
CA ASN A 175 -1.59 -7.74 22.96
C ASN A 175 -2.06 -9.18 22.59
N ILE A 176 -2.37 -9.42 21.31
CA ILE A 176 -2.83 -10.73 20.82
C ILE A 176 -1.63 -11.63 20.52
N ASN A 177 -1.75 -12.92 20.87
CA ASN A 177 -0.74 -13.93 20.58
C ASN A 177 -0.63 -14.17 19.06
N VAL A 178 0.61 -14.24 18.54
CA VAL A 178 0.90 -14.46 17.11
C VAL A 178 0.21 -15.72 16.58
N LYS A 179 0.27 -16.85 17.31
CA LYS A 179 -0.38 -18.11 16.89
C LYS A 179 -1.90 -17.98 16.78
N LEU A 180 -2.51 -17.20 17.66
CA LEU A 180 -3.94 -16.92 17.57
C LEU A 180 -4.28 -16.08 16.32
N MET A 181 -3.45 -15.08 16.03
CA MET A 181 -3.60 -14.28 14.81
C MET A 181 -3.43 -15.12 13.54
N GLN A 182 -2.42 -16.01 13.50
CA GLN A 182 -2.20 -16.94 12.38
C GLN A 182 -3.41 -17.84 12.09
N ALA A 183 -4.13 -18.26 13.12
CA ALA A 183 -5.35 -19.07 12.96
C ALA A 183 -6.59 -18.21 12.64
N TYR A 184 -6.68 -17.02 13.22
CA TYR A 184 -7.84 -16.14 13.10
C TYR A 184 -7.92 -15.46 11.74
N MET A 185 -6.78 -15.00 11.20
CA MET A 185 -6.73 -14.26 9.93
C MET A 185 -7.28 -15.06 8.74
N PRO A 186 -6.86 -16.32 8.46
CA PRO A 186 -7.44 -17.09 7.36
C PRO A 186 -8.95 -17.24 7.51
N ALA A 187 -9.45 -17.65 8.67
CA ALA A 187 -10.88 -17.82 8.90
C ALA A 187 -11.67 -16.54 8.64
N LYS A 188 -11.15 -15.38 9.05
CA LYS A 188 -11.80 -14.08 8.79
C LYS A 188 -11.76 -13.69 7.31
N LEU A 189 -10.63 -13.86 6.65
CA LEU A 189 -10.45 -13.50 5.23
C LEU A 189 -11.32 -14.40 4.33
N PHE A 190 -11.43 -15.70 4.63
CA PHE A 190 -12.21 -16.62 3.81
C PHE A 190 -13.72 -16.56 4.15
N GLY A 191 -14.08 -16.28 5.39
CA GLY A 191 -15.48 -16.11 5.78
C GLY A 191 -16.23 -15.00 5.02
N VAL A 192 -15.53 -14.07 4.40
CA VAL A 192 -16.15 -13.02 3.56
C VAL A 192 -16.13 -13.33 2.07
N LEU A 193 -15.47 -14.42 1.67
CA LEU A 193 -15.42 -14.88 0.28
C LEU A 193 -16.54 -15.88 -0.06
N GLU A 194 -17.18 -16.45 0.97
CA GLU A 194 -18.37 -17.26 0.82
C GLU A 194 -19.57 -16.40 0.39
#